data_a24c6ea37d4cade9c82f0678efe0b039
#
_entry.id   a24c6ea37d4cade9c82f0678efe0b039
#
_cell.length_a   1.000
_cell.length_b   1.000
_cell.length_c   1.000
_cell.angle_alpha   90.00
_cell.angle_beta   90.00
_cell.angle_gamma   90.00
#
_symmetry.space_group_name_H-M   'P 1'
#
loop_
_entity.id
_entity.type
_entity.pdbx_description
1 polymer ?
#
loop_
_entity_poly.entity_id
_entity_poly.type
_entity_poly.pdbx_seq_one_letter_code
_entity_poly.pdbx_strand_id
1 'polypeptide(L)'
;MAGNKFGAKKITDPATGYVFDSKAEFTRWCELRLLERAGKVSDLQRQVTFELIPTQREEGTEVYKAGPHKGLPKPGPVIEKSVKYVADFVYIDADGDKVVEDTKGCKKGAAYDLFSIKRKLMLYVHGIKVKEI
;
A
#
# COMPACT_ATOMS: atom_id res chain seq x y z
N MET A 1 25.85 0.51 7.13
CA MET A 1 24.71 0.20 6.27
C MET A 1 23.65 -0.56 7.05
N ALA A 2 22.46 -0.06 7.03
CA ALA A 2 21.39 -0.69 7.76
C ALA A 2 20.86 -1.89 6.99
N GLY A 3 20.98 -3.08 7.56
CA GLY A 3 20.21 -4.24 7.12
C GLY A 3 18.79 -4.14 7.64
N ASN A 4 17.90 -4.98 7.16
CA ASN A 4 16.57 -5.09 7.73
C ASN A 4 16.64 -5.58 9.18
N LYS A 5 15.68 -5.12 9.98
CA LYS A 5 15.60 -5.42 11.41
C LYS A 5 15.67 -6.91 11.75
N PHE A 6 15.23 -7.80 10.84
CA PHE A 6 15.22 -9.25 11.03
C PHE A 6 16.22 -9.96 10.11
N GLY A 7 17.25 -9.26 9.63
CA GLY A 7 18.27 -9.84 8.78
C GLY A 7 17.87 -10.06 7.33
N ALA A 8 16.68 -9.64 6.92
CA ALA A 8 16.27 -9.72 5.53
C ALA A 8 17.09 -8.73 4.69
N LYS A 9 17.54 -9.17 3.52
CA LYS A 9 18.33 -8.34 2.60
C LYS A 9 17.46 -7.81 1.49
N LYS A 10 17.67 -6.54 1.13
CA LYS A 10 17.03 -5.96 -0.03
C LYS A 10 17.58 -6.61 -1.30
N ILE A 11 16.70 -6.81 -2.25
CA ILE A 11 17.01 -7.41 -3.54
C ILE A 11 16.59 -6.45 -4.64
N THR A 12 17.48 -6.23 -5.60
CA THR A 12 17.17 -5.42 -6.78
C THR A 12 16.91 -6.35 -7.96
N ASP A 13 15.76 -6.16 -8.61
CA ASP A 13 15.44 -6.87 -9.85
C ASP A 13 16.25 -6.24 -10.99
N PRO A 14 17.15 -6.98 -11.64
CA PRO A 14 17.97 -6.41 -12.71
C PRO A 14 17.16 -6.03 -13.95
N ALA A 15 15.98 -6.63 -14.15
CA ALA A 15 15.14 -6.34 -15.31
C ALA A 15 14.40 -5.01 -15.21
N THR A 16 13.93 -4.64 -14.01
CA THR A 16 13.10 -3.46 -13.78
C THR A 16 13.80 -2.37 -12.98
N GLY A 17 14.83 -2.72 -12.22
CA GLY A 17 15.46 -1.83 -11.25
C GLY A 17 14.68 -1.70 -9.95
N TYR A 18 13.56 -2.40 -9.80
CA TYR A 18 12.78 -2.36 -8.57
C TYR A 18 13.54 -2.98 -7.41
N VAL A 19 13.41 -2.37 -6.23
CA VAL A 19 14.02 -2.86 -5.00
C VAL A 19 12.94 -3.51 -4.14
N PHE A 20 13.22 -4.72 -3.68
CA PHE A 20 12.31 -5.49 -2.82
C PHE A 20 12.92 -5.61 -1.43
N ASP A 21 12.09 -5.50 -0.40
CA ASP A 21 12.54 -5.51 0.98
C ASP A 21 12.94 -6.90 1.48
N SER A 22 12.54 -7.95 0.77
CA SER A 22 12.88 -9.32 1.13
C SER A 22 12.91 -10.24 -0.09
N LYS A 23 13.59 -11.38 0.08
CA LYS A 23 13.60 -12.43 -0.93
C LYS A 23 12.19 -12.99 -1.18
N ALA A 24 11.39 -13.11 -0.13
CA ALA A 24 10.02 -13.61 -0.25
C ALA A 24 9.16 -12.69 -1.13
N GLU A 25 9.28 -11.39 -0.95
CA GLU A 25 8.57 -10.40 -1.78
C GLU A 25 9.04 -10.46 -3.23
N PHE A 26 10.35 -10.54 -3.46
CA PHE A 26 10.89 -10.67 -4.81
C PHE A 26 10.45 -11.97 -5.49
N THR A 27 10.47 -13.08 -4.78
CA THR A 27 9.99 -14.36 -5.30
C THR A 27 8.53 -14.28 -5.70
N ARG A 28 7.70 -13.66 -4.86
CA ARG A 28 6.27 -13.49 -5.19
C ARG A 28 6.07 -12.62 -6.42
N TRP A 29 6.86 -11.55 -6.55
CA TRP A 29 6.85 -10.71 -7.74
C TRP A 29 7.12 -11.52 -9.01
N CYS A 30 8.14 -12.36 -8.98
CA CYS A 30 8.49 -13.21 -10.13
C CYS A 30 7.35 -14.17 -10.48
N GLU A 31 6.73 -14.79 -9.47
CA GLU A 31 5.57 -15.68 -9.67
C GLU A 31 4.40 -14.93 -10.32
N LEU A 32 4.07 -13.76 -9.81
CA LEU A 32 2.96 -12.95 -10.34
C LEU A 32 3.24 -12.47 -11.76
N ARG A 33 4.48 -12.14 -12.09
CA ARG A 33 4.87 -11.77 -13.45
C ARG A 33 4.70 -12.94 -14.42
N LEU A 34 5.02 -14.16 -14.00
CA LEU A 34 4.78 -15.35 -14.82
C LEU A 34 3.29 -15.60 -15.02
N LEU A 35 2.49 -15.44 -13.97
CA LEU A 35 1.04 -15.59 -14.07
C LEU A 35 0.42 -14.52 -14.98
N GLU A 36 0.93 -13.31 -14.95
CA GLU A 36 0.47 -12.22 -15.83
C GLU A 36 0.75 -12.57 -17.30
N ARG A 37 1.96 -13.05 -17.59
CA ARG A 37 2.33 -13.47 -18.95
C ARG A 37 1.48 -14.64 -19.45
N ALA A 38 1.09 -15.54 -18.54
CA ALA A 38 0.24 -16.67 -18.85
C ALA A 38 -1.25 -16.30 -18.97
N GLY A 39 -1.61 -15.03 -18.74
CA GLY A 39 -2.98 -14.57 -18.78
C GLY A 39 -3.83 -14.99 -17.59
N LYS A 40 -3.21 -15.47 -16.51
CA LYS A 40 -3.92 -15.91 -15.30
C LYS A 40 -4.28 -14.76 -14.38
N VAL A 41 -3.49 -13.70 -14.39
CA VAL A 41 -3.76 -12.45 -13.69
C VAL A 41 -3.52 -11.28 -14.63
N SER A 42 -4.11 -10.12 -14.30
CA SER A 42 -3.96 -8.89 -15.09
C SER A 42 -3.84 -7.68 -14.18
N ASP A 43 -3.40 -6.57 -14.76
CA ASP A 43 -3.25 -5.28 -14.07
C ASP A 43 -2.41 -5.41 -12.80
N LEU A 44 -1.27 -6.09 -12.91
CA LEU A 44 -0.35 -6.28 -11.79
C LEU A 44 0.33 -4.97 -11.43
N GLN A 45 0.16 -4.55 -10.17
CA GLN A 45 0.77 -3.36 -9.61
C GLN A 45 1.47 -3.71 -8.31
N ARG A 46 2.54 -2.99 -7.99
CA ARG A 46 3.24 -3.13 -6.73
C ARG A 46 3.22 -1.82 -5.95
N GLN A 47 3.32 -1.93 -4.63
CA GLN A 47 3.39 -0.77 -3.73
C GLN A 47 2.21 0.19 -3.94
N VAL A 48 1.00 -0.35 -3.84
CA VAL A 48 -0.24 0.41 -4.03
C VAL A 48 -0.70 0.96 -2.69
N THR A 49 -0.93 2.27 -2.64
CA THR A 49 -1.35 2.97 -1.43
C THR A 49 -2.87 3.04 -1.34
N PHE A 50 -3.40 2.68 -0.18
CA PHE A 50 -4.82 2.84 0.17
C PHE A 50 -4.94 3.78 1.36
N GLU A 51 -5.83 4.77 1.26
CA GLU A 51 -6.14 5.62 2.39
C GLU A 51 -7.11 4.89 3.33
N LEU A 52 -6.78 4.82 4.61
CA LEU A 52 -7.61 4.16 5.62
C LEU A 52 -8.40 5.18 6.45
N ILE A 53 -7.73 6.23 6.87
CA ILE A 53 -8.33 7.33 7.61
C ILE A 53 -7.86 8.61 6.90
N PRO A 54 -8.79 9.48 6.48
CA PRO A 54 -8.39 10.72 5.82
C PRO A 54 -7.75 11.69 6.80
N THR A 55 -7.01 12.64 6.27
CA THR A 55 -6.51 13.76 7.06
C THR A 55 -7.69 14.49 7.68
N GLN A 56 -7.63 14.73 8.97
CA GLN A 56 -8.67 15.45 9.72
C GLN A 56 -8.20 16.86 10.00
N ARG A 57 -9.04 17.82 9.73
CA ARG A 57 -8.72 19.25 9.84
C ARG A 57 -9.77 19.98 10.65
N GLU A 58 -9.34 21.09 11.28
CA GLU A 58 -10.26 22.06 11.82
C GLU A 58 -10.96 22.77 10.65
N GLU A 59 -12.09 23.40 10.92
CA GLU A 59 -12.78 24.22 9.94
C GLU A 59 -11.90 25.39 9.49
N GLY A 60 -11.82 25.61 8.18
CA GLY A 60 -11.06 26.72 7.64
C GLY A 60 -11.82 28.03 7.78
N THR A 61 -11.08 29.10 8.11
CA THR A 61 -11.64 30.44 8.29
C THR A 61 -11.22 31.41 7.19
N GLU A 62 -10.33 30.97 6.30
CA GLU A 62 -9.77 31.81 5.25
C GLU A 62 -10.20 31.33 3.85
N VAL A 63 -10.04 32.21 2.87
CA VAL A 63 -10.23 31.88 1.46
C VAL A 63 -8.94 32.15 0.70
N TYR A 64 -8.80 31.48 -0.45
CA TYR A 64 -7.68 31.74 -1.33
C TYR A 64 -7.77 33.14 -1.93
N LYS A 65 -6.68 33.89 -1.85
CA LYS A 65 -6.63 35.29 -2.31
C LYS A 65 -6.10 35.41 -3.74
N ALA A 66 -5.49 34.35 -4.28
CA ALA A 66 -4.92 34.36 -5.62
C ALA A 66 -4.88 32.94 -6.17
N GLY A 67 -4.55 32.82 -7.47
CA GLY A 67 -4.41 31.54 -8.15
C GLY A 67 -5.73 30.93 -8.62
N PRO A 68 -5.71 29.68 -9.09
CA PRO A 68 -6.89 29.03 -9.70
C PRO A 68 -8.04 28.79 -8.71
N HIS A 69 -7.76 28.80 -7.40
CA HIS A 69 -8.76 28.57 -6.35
C HIS A 69 -9.23 29.87 -5.68
N LYS A 70 -8.87 31.03 -6.24
CA LYS A 70 -9.24 32.33 -5.67
C LYS A 70 -10.72 32.40 -5.32
N GLY A 71 -11.02 32.82 -4.09
CA GLY A 71 -12.38 32.93 -3.57
C GLY A 71 -12.96 31.67 -2.98
N LEU A 72 -12.28 30.51 -3.14
CA LEU A 72 -12.70 29.24 -2.55
C LEU A 72 -12.16 29.11 -1.12
N PRO A 73 -12.86 28.36 -0.25
CA PRO A 73 -12.40 28.13 1.12
C PRO A 73 -11.05 27.42 1.14
N LYS A 74 -10.15 27.87 2.03
CA LYS A 74 -8.91 27.15 2.34
C LYS A 74 -9.20 26.06 3.36
N PRO A 75 -8.54 24.90 3.22
CA PRO A 75 -8.57 23.89 4.29
C PRO A 75 -8.04 24.47 5.58
N GLY A 76 -8.64 24.10 6.71
CA GLY A 76 -8.16 24.48 8.03
C GLY A 76 -6.90 23.72 8.46
N PRO A 77 -6.33 24.04 9.62
CA PRO A 77 -5.17 23.35 10.16
C PRO A 77 -5.41 21.86 10.36
N VAL A 78 -4.36 21.05 10.16
CA VAL A 78 -4.43 19.61 10.35
C VAL A 78 -4.51 19.29 11.84
N ILE A 79 -5.53 18.53 12.24
CA ILE A 79 -5.66 17.97 13.59
C ILE A 79 -4.92 16.64 13.62
N GLU A 80 -5.26 15.75 12.69
CA GLU A 80 -4.65 14.42 12.54
C GLU A 80 -4.32 14.13 11.10
N LYS A 81 -3.15 13.56 10.87
CA LYS A 81 -2.73 13.13 9.54
C LYS A 81 -3.44 11.86 9.12
N SER A 82 -3.57 11.66 7.82
CA SER A 82 -4.13 10.43 7.27
C SER A 82 -3.35 9.19 7.71
N VAL A 83 -4.06 8.07 7.78
CA VAL A 83 -3.46 6.74 7.93
C VAL A 83 -3.60 6.04 6.60
N LYS A 84 -2.49 5.49 6.09
CA LYS A 84 -2.43 4.81 4.81
C LYS A 84 -1.87 3.41 4.98
N TYR A 85 -2.28 2.51 4.08
CA TYR A 85 -1.73 1.17 3.94
C TYR A 85 -1.11 1.05 2.55
N VAL A 86 0.10 0.52 2.48
CA VAL A 86 0.77 0.24 1.21
C VAL A 86 0.83 -1.27 1.03
N ALA A 87 0.08 -1.77 0.05
CA ALA A 87 0.06 -3.19 -0.29
C ALA A 87 1.27 -3.54 -1.17
N ASP A 88 1.83 -4.73 -0.97
CA ASP A 88 2.94 -5.18 -1.80
C ASP A 88 2.52 -5.38 -3.25
N PHE A 89 1.38 -6.07 -3.47
CA PHE A 89 0.87 -6.37 -4.82
C PHE A 89 -0.64 -6.23 -4.89
N VAL A 90 -1.11 -5.71 -6.02
CA VAL A 90 -2.53 -5.64 -6.36
C VAL A 90 -2.69 -6.09 -7.80
N TYR A 91 -3.67 -6.93 -8.07
CA TYR A 91 -3.94 -7.44 -9.41
C TYR A 91 -5.39 -7.91 -9.53
N ILE A 92 -5.78 -8.23 -10.74
CA ILE A 92 -7.09 -8.85 -11.03
C ILE A 92 -6.85 -10.32 -11.31
N ASP A 93 -7.56 -11.21 -10.63
CA ASP A 93 -7.42 -12.65 -10.83
C ASP A 93 -8.21 -13.16 -12.06
N ALA A 94 -8.15 -14.47 -12.29
CA ALA A 94 -8.82 -15.09 -13.44
C ALA A 94 -10.35 -14.96 -13.39
N ASP A 95 -10.92 -14.78 -12.20
CA ASP A 95 -12.37 -14.60 -12.02
C ASP A 95 -12.80 -13.13 -12.17
N GLY A 96 -11.85 -12.23 -12.40
CA GLY A 96 -12.12 -10.80 -12.50
C GLY A 96 -12.14 -10.06 -11.16
N ASP A 97 -11.75 -10.71 -10.08
CA ASP A 97 -11.75 -10.13 -8.75
C ASP A 97 -10.41 -9.44 -8.46
N LYS A 98 -10.50 -8.31 -7.74
CA LYS A 98 -9.33 -7.58 -7.28
C LYS A 98 -8.72 -8.29 -6.08
N VAL A 99 -7.43 -8.60 -6.18
CA VAL A 99 -6.66 -9.24 -5.11
C VAL A 99 -5.63 -8.25 -4.59
N VAL A 100 -5.56 -8.13 -3.27
CA VAL A 100 -4.57 -7.31 -2.57
C VAL A 100 -3.74 -8.24 -1.70
N GLU A 101 -2.43 -8.28 -1.94
CA GLU A 101 -1.50 -9.18 -1.25
C GLU A 101 -0.47 -8.42 -0.45
N ASP A 102 -0.08 -9.02 0.67
CA ASP A 102 1.02 -8.55 1.49
C ASP A 102 1.88 -9.73 1.91
N THR A 103 3.18 -9.60 1.74
CA THR A 103 4.13 -10.66 2.10
C THR A 103 4.61 -10.45 3.53
N LYS A 104 4.35 -11.44 4.41
CA LYS A 104 4.71 -11.37 5.83
C LYS A 104 5.66 -12.49 6.21
N GLY A 105 6.94 -12.15 6.39
CA GLY A 105 7.96 -13.08 6.87
C GLY A 105 7.84 -13.37 8.36
N CYS A 106 7.35 -12.41 9.15
CA CYS A 106 7.18 -12.54 10.59
C CYS A 106 5.78 -12.10 10.99
N LYS A 107 5.05 -12.97 11.70
CA LYS A 107 3.68 -12.70 12.14
C LYS A 107 3.60 -12.38 13.64
N LYS A 108 4.63 -11.74 14.16
CA LYS A 108 4.74 -11.34 15.57
C LYS A 108 5.36 -9.96 15.68
N GLY A 109 5.10 -9.29 16.81
CA GLY A 109 5.71 -8.03 17.17
C GLY A 109 4.93 -6.81 16.73
N ALA A 110 5.46 -5.63 17.06
CA ALA A 110 4.78 -4.36 16.86
C ALA A 110 4.47 -4.06 15.39
N ALA A 111 5.38 -4.42 14.49
CA ALA A 111 5.16 -4.19 13.06
C ALA A 111 4.00 -5.02 12.52
N TYR A 112 3.88 -6.28 12.95
CA TYR A 112 2.77 -7.13 12.56
C TYR A 112 1.46 -6.67 13.21
N ASP A 113 1.50 -6.19 14.45
CA ASP A 113 0.32 -5.66 15.14
C ASP A 113 -0.22 -4.44 14.42
N LEU A 114 0.67 -3.54 13.98
CA LEU A 114 0.28 -2.39 13.17
C LEU A 114 -0.31 -2.82 11.83
N PHE A 115 0.31 -3.77 11.16
CA PHE A 115 -0.24 -4.35 9.93
C PHE A 115 -1.64 -4.94 10.17
N SER A 116 -1.84 -5.67 11.27
CA SER A 116 -3.13 -6.27 11.60
C SER A 116 -4.23 -5.22 11.75
N ILE A 117 -3.92 -4.08 12.35
CA ILE A 117 -4.86 -2.96 12.45
C ILE A 117 -5.19 -2.42 11.06
N LYS A 118 -4.18 -2.21 10.22
CA LYS A 118 -4.38 -1.72 8.86
C LYS A 118 -5.17 -2.72 8.00
N ARG A 119 -4.89 -4.01 8.14
CA ARG A 119 -5.65 -5.07 7.46
C ARG A 119 -7.14 -5.02 7.84
N LYS A 120 -7.45 -4.84 9.11
CA LYS A 120 -8.83 -4.71 9.60
C LYS A 120 -9.49 -3.46 9.05
N LEU A 121 -8.75 -2.36 8.98
CA LEU A 121 -9.26 -1.12 8.40
C LEU A 121 -9.47 -1.24 6.88
N MET A 122 -8.64 -1.99 6.17
CA MET A 122 -8.86 -2.27 4.76
C MET A 122 -10.20 -2.96 4.51
N LEU A 123 -10.55 -3.92 5.35
CA LEU A 123 -11.84 -4.59 5.25
C LEU A 123 -12.99 -3.65 5.63
N TYR A 124 -12.84 -2.88 6.69
CA TYR A 124 -13.87 -1.98 7.18
C TYR A 124 -14.15 -0.82 6.20
N VAL A 125 -13.09 -0.17 5.73
CA VAL A 125 -13.19 1.05 4.91
C VAL A 125 -13.44 0.73 3.44
N HIS A 126 -12.72 -0.25 2.90
CA HIS A 126 -12.72 -0.55 1.46
C HIS A 126 -13.44 -1.85 1.11
N GLY A 127 -13.82 -2.65 2.09
CA GLY A 127 -14.40 -3.97 1.84
C GLY A 127 -13.41 -4.96 1.25
N ILE A 128 -12.11 -4.69 1.38
CA ILE A 128 -11.03 -5.51 0.81
C ILE A 128 -10.41 -6.38 1.89
N LYS A 129 -10.41 -7.68 1.68
CA LYS A 129 -9.74 -8.65 2.55
C LYS A 129 -8.31 -8.84 2.04
N VAL A 130 -7.33 -8.31 2.78
CA VAL A 130 -5.92 -8.44 2.42
C VAL A 130 -5.47 -9.89 2.57
N LYS A 131 -4.82 -10.41 1.53
CA LYS A 131 -4.29 -11.77 1.51
C LYS A 131 -2.83 -11.75 1.96
N GLU A 132 -2.54 -12.44 3.05
CA GLU A 132 -1.16 -12.62 3.53
C GLU A 132 -0.53 -13.82 2.82
N ILE A 133 0.65 -13.59 2.27
CA ILE A 133 1.40 -14.62 1.54
C ILE A 133 2.57 -15.11 2.40
#